data_55d81f8818649292c87e0bccfb8bce99
#
_entry.id   55d81f8818649292c87e0bccfb8bce99
#
_cell.length_a   1.000
_cell.length_b   1.000
_cell.length_c   1.000
_cell.angle_alpha   90.00
_cell.angle_beta   90.00
_cell.angle_gamma   90.00
#
_symmetry.space_group_name_H-M   'P 1'
#
loop_
_entity.id
_entity.type
_entity.pdbx_description
1 polymer ?
#
loop_
_entity_poly.entity_id
_entity_poly.type
_entity_poly.pdbx_seq_one_letter_code
_entity_poly.pdbx_strand_id
1 'polypeptide(L)'
;MALNSMQEIFERAASRSIPFWRVVLETDMEERQVTEEQSMEKMRAAWHAMLESAVSYQGDQRSRSGLVGGDGAQMRRYAAADTTYSGPYVQEVIATALSVGESNACMRKIVAAPTAGACGVLPAVLVPVYQMGRATEEEILQALYTASGIGAVVSFRACIAGASGGCQAEIGTASAM
;
A
#
# COMPACT_ATOMS: atom_id res chain seq x y z
N MET A 1 -14.47 -15.56 9.99
CA MET A 1 -13.54 -15.95 11.12
C MET A 1 -12.28 -15.11 10.95
N ALA A 2 -12.00 -14.20 11.87
CA ALA A 2 -10.91 -13.24 11.77
C ALA A 2 -9.53 -13.93 11.64
N LEU A 3 -8.64 -13.36 10.84
CA LEU A 3 -7.26 -13.85 10.67
C LEU A 3 -6.41 -13.42 11.89
N ASN A 4 -6.21 -14.31 12.84
CA ASN A 4 -5.57 -13.99 14.12
C ASN A 4 -4.06 -14.32 14.17
N SER A 5 -3.58 -15.12 13.22
CA SER A 5 -2.16 -15.47 13.14
C SER A 5 -1.72 -15.84 11.72
N MET A 6 -0.46 -15.59 11.41
CA MET A 6 0.17 -16.04 10.16
C MET A 6 0.14 -17.55 10.03
N GLN A 7 0.34 -18.26 11.15
CA GLN A 7 0.32 -19.71 11.19
C GLN A 7 -1.02 -20.27 10.69
N GLU A 8 -2.13 -19.70 11.13
CA GLU A 8 -3.47 -20.11 10.70
C GLU A 8 -3.65 -19.94 9.18
N ILE A 9 -3.18 -18.82 8.60
CA ILE A 9 -3.28 -18.59 7.17
C ILE A 9 -2.44 -19.63 6.40
N PHE A 10 -1.21 -19.90 6.85
CA PHE A 10 -0.35 -20.90 6.23
C PHE A 10 -0.91 -22.32 6.31
N GLU A 11 -1.49 -22.71 7.44
CA GLU A 11 -2.12 -24.01 7.61
C GLU A 11 -3.34 -24.17 6.69
N ARG A 12 -4.19 -23.14 6.58
CA ARG A 12 -5.33 -23.15 5.64
C ARG A 12 -4.85 -23.22 4.19
N ALA A 13 -3.82 -22.45 3.81
CA ALA A 13 -3.25 -22.46 2.48
C ALA A 13 -2.67 -23.85 2.13
N ALA A 14 -1.86 -24.41 3.03
CA ALA A 14 -1.23 -25.71 2.83
C ALA A 14 -2.23 -26.86 2.77
N SER A 15 -3.20 -26.93 3.69
CA SER A 15 -4.21 -28.01 3.73
C SER A 15 -5.09 -28.07 2.49
N ARG A 16 -5.28 -26.93 1.81
CA ARG A 16 -6.13 -26.81 0.62
C ARG A 16 -5.35 -26.63 -0.68
N SER A 17 -4.00 -26.57 -0.60
CA SER A 17 -3.11 -26.29 -1.74
C SER A 17 -3.51 -25.02 -2.51
N ILE A 18 -3.88 -23.96 -1.79
CA ILE A 18 -4.22 -22.65 -2.36
C ILE A 18 -3.22 -21.58 -1.91
N PRO A 19 -3.02 -20.50 -2.69
CA PRO A 19 -2.09 -19.46 -2.32
C PRO A 19 -2.60 -18.63 -1.12
N PHE A 20 -1.67 -17.97 -0.41
CA PHE A 20 -1.95 -17.15 0.77
C PHE A 20 -3.04 -16.10 0.51
N TRP A 21 -2.94 -15.35 -0.59
CA TRP A 21 -3.92 -14.32 -0.94
C TRP A 21 -5.34 -14.87 -1.09
N ARG A 22 -5.48 -16.11 -1.55
CA ARG A 22 -6.78 -16.76 -1.72
C ARG A 22 -7.46 -17.02 -0.37
N VAL A 23 -6.71 -17.44 0.64
CA VAL A 23 -7.22 -17.59 2.01
C VAL A 23 -7.75 -16.28 2.54
N VAL A 24 -7.01 -15.17 2.30
CA VAL A 24 -7.40 -13.82 2.75
C VAL A 24 -8.67 -13.36 2.02
N LEU A 25 -8.74 -13.53 0.72
CA LEU A 25 -9.94 -13.21 -0.07
C LEU A 25 -11.18 -13.96 0.44
N GLU A 26 -11.07 -15.27 0.65
CA GLU A 26 -12.19 -16.08 1.16
C GLU A 26 -12.61 -15.64 2.56
N THR A 27 -11.65 -15.27 3.42
CA THR A 27 -11.97 -14.72 4.74
C THR A 27 -12.70 -13.37 4.64
N ASP A 28 -12.28 -12.47 3.73
CA ASP A 28 -13.00 -11.21 3.49
C ASP A 28 -14.43 -11.46 3.00
N MET A 29 -14.61 -12.44 2.10
CA MET A 29 -15.94 -12.84 1.60
C MET A 29 -16.83 -13.35 2.75
N GLU A 30 -16.30 -14.21 3.61
CA GLU A 30 -17.02 -14.75 4.77
C GLU A 30 -17.41 -13.66 5.78
N GLU A 31 -16.46 -12.80 6.15
CA GLU A 31 -16.69 -11.75 7.16
C GLU A 31 -17.66 -10.68 6.69
N ARG A 32 -17.58 -10.30 5.43
CA ARG A 32 -18.44 -9.26 4.86
C ARG A 32 -19.73 -9.79 4.25
N GLN A 33 -19.89 -11.11 4.17
CA GLN A 33 -21.04 -11.75 3.52
C GLN A 33 -21.23 -11.29 2.07
N VAL A 34 -20.14 -11.26 1.29
CA VAL A 34 -20.09 -10.80 -0.10
C VAL A 34 -19.61 -11.88 -1.04
N THR A 35 -19.89 -11.73 -2.33
CA THR A 35 -19.35 -12.62 -3.38
C THR A 35 -17.89 -12.29 -3.67
N GLU A 36 -17.19 -13.22 -4.32
CA GLU A 36 -15.82 -13.00 -4.80
C GLU A 36 -15.73 -11.76 -5.70
N GLU A 37 -16.66 -11.63 -6.64
CA GLU A 37 -16.71 -10.50 -7.55
C GLU A 37 -16.84 -9.15 -6.80
N GLN A 38 -17.70 -9.08 -5.80
CA GLN A 38 -17.88 -7.89 -4.98
C GLN A 38 -16.64 -7.56 -4.14
N SER A 39 -15.95 -8.57 -3.60
CA SER A 39 -14.71 -8.38 -2.86
C SER A 39 -13.60 -7.88 -3.78
N MET A 40 -13.40 -8.53 -4.93
CA MET A 40 -12.40 -8.13 -5.94
C MET A 40 -12.66 -6.72 -6.49
N GLU A 41 -13.90 -6.36 -6.76
CA GLU A 41 -14.26 -5.01 -7.23
C GLU A 41 -13.88 -3.93 -6.20
N LYS A 42 -14.13 -4.19 -4.92
CA LYS A 42 -13.71 -3.27 -3.86
C LYS A 42 -12.19 -3.15 -3.75
N MET A 43 -11.45 -4.25 -3.88
CA MET A 43 -9.99 -4.22 -3.89
C MET A 43 -9.47 -3.48 -5.12
N ARG A 44 -10.07 -3.69 -6.30
CA ARG A 44 -9.75 -2.96 -7.53
C ARG A 44 -9.99 -1.46 -7.39
N ALA A 45 -11.10 -1.07 -6.79
CA ALA A 45 -11.39 0.35 -6.51
C ALA A 45 -10.34 0.97 -5.57
N ALA A 46 -9.88 0.24 -4.55
CA ALA A 46 -8.79 0.69 -3.67
C ALA A 46 -7.46 0.81 -4.44
N TRP A 47 -7.14 -0.17 -5.29
CA TRP A 47 -5.95 -0.11 -6.15
C TRP A 47 -5.97 1.10 -7.09
N HIS A 48 -7.07 1.32 -7.80
CA HIS A 48 -7.22 2.48 -8.68
C HIS A 48 -7.08 3.81 -7.93
N ALA A 49 -7.59 3.90 -6.70
CA ALA A 49 -7.40 5.07 -5.87
C ALA A 49 -5.95 5.27 -5.42
N MET A 50 -5.21 4.18 -5.12
CA MET A 50 -3.76 4.25 -4.85
C MET A 50 -2.99 4.73 -6.08
N LEU A 51 -3.28 4.16 -7.25
CA LEU A 51 -2.66 4.53 -8.52
C LEU A 51 -2.95 6.00 -8.87
N GLU A 52 -4.21 6.42 -8.76
CA GLU A 52 -4.62 7.81 -8.97
C GLU A 52 -3.86 8.77 -8.04
N SER A 53 -3.73 8.44 -6.76
CA SER A 53 -2.98 9.24 -5.78
C SER A 53 -1.52 9.46 -6.18
N ALA A 54 -0.87 8.42 -6.72
CA ALA A 54 0.52 8.49 -7.17
C ALA A 54 0.70 9.30 -8.46
N VAL A 55 -0.21 9.10 -9.45
CA VAL A 55 -0.08 9.71 -10.79
C VAL A 55 -0.62 11.14 -10.86
N SER A 56 -1.57 11.51 -10.00
CA SER A 56 -2.15 12.85 -9.94
C SER A 56 -1.34 13.85 -9.12
N TYR A 57 -0.19 13.44 -8.59
CA TYR A 57 0.68 14.27 -7.78
C TYR A 57 1.15 15.53 -8.53
N GLN A 58 1.06 16.67 -7.87
CA GLN A 58 1.49 17.98 -8.39
C GLN A 58 2.68 18.49 -7.56
N GLY A 59 3.83 18.64 -8.20
CA GLY A 59 5.08 18.97 -7.52
C GLY A 59 5.18 20.39 -6.96
N ASP A 60 4.26 21.27 -7.30
CA ASP A 60 4.17 22.65 -6.81
C ASP A 60 3.21 22.82 -5.61
N GLN A 61 2.43 21.76 -5.31
CA GLN A 61 1.51 21.80 -4.18
C GLN A 61 2.26 21.91 -2.84
N ARG A 62 1.63 22.57 -1.88
CA ARG A 62 2.14 22.71 -0.52
C ARG A 62 1.04 22.43 0.50
N SER A 63 1.42 21.86 1.63
CA SER A 63 0.52 21.69 2.76
C SER A 63 0.06 23.05 3.29
N ARG A 64 -1.05 23.05 4.03
CA ARG A 64 -1.60 24.28 4.63
C ARG A 64 -0.58 25.04 5.51
N SER A 65 0.33 24.32 6.16
CA SER A 65 1.40 24.90 6.95
C SER A 65 2.57 25.45 6.12
N GLY A 66 2.65 25.11 4.82
CA GLY A 66 3.78 25.41 3.95
C GLY A 66 5.01 24.54 4.17
N LEU A 67 4.98 23.62 5.16
CA LEU A 67 6.16 22.84 5.55
C LEU A 67 6.40 21.59 4.70
N VAL A 68 5.37 21.07 4.03
CA VAL A 68 5.43 19.83 3.24
C VAL A 68 5.04 20.09 1.80
N GLY A 69 5.81 19.52 0.87
CA GLY A 69 5.54 19.54 -0.56
C GLY A 69 6.77 19.81 -1.41
N GLY A 70 6.81 19.22 -2.60
CA GLY A 70 7.86 19.43 -3.61
C GLY A 70 9.00 18.42 -3.57
N ASP A 71 9.13 17.60 -2.53
CA ASP A 71 10.24 16.62 -2.40
C ASP A 71 10.07 15.47 -3.38
N GLY A 72 8.83 15.00 -3.62
CA GLY A 72 8.53 14.00 -4.65
C GLY A 72 8.96 14.46 -6.05
N ALA A 73 8.67 15.72 -6.40
CA ALA A 73 9.12 16.29 -7.67
C ALA A 73 10.64 16.47 -7.71
N GLN A 74 11.27 16.83 -6.60
CA GLN A 74 12.72 16.94 -6.50
C GLN A 74 13.38 15.57 -6.68
N MET A 75 12.83 14.54 -6.06
CA MET A 75 13.32 13.18 -6.22
C MET A 75 13.21 12.69 -7.68
N ARG A 76 12.11 12.99 -8.38
CA ARG A 76 12.00 12.67 -9.82
C ARG A 76 13.03 13.39 -10.67
N ARG A 77 13.32 14.66 -10.37
CA ARG A 77 14.42 15.39 -11.08
C ARG A 77 15.78 14.76 -10.80
N TYR A 78 16.04 14.32 -9.56
CA TYR A 78 17.26 13.59 -9.22
C TYR A 78 17.33 12.25 -9.97
N ALA A 79 16.23 11.49 -10.03
CA ALA A 79 16.16 10.21 -10.73
C ALA A 79 16.41 10.32 -12.25
N ALA A 80 16.13 11.47 -12.84
CA ALA A 80 16.42 11.74 -14.26
C ALA A 80 17.89 12.10 -14.55
N ALA A 81 18.74 12.25 -13.52
CA ALA A 81 20.16 12.56 -13.70
C ALA A 81 20.98 11.28 -13.92
N ASP A 82 22.03 11.36 -14.76
CA ASP A 82 22.89 10.22 -15.11
C ASP A 82 23.78 9.70 -13.96
N THR A 83 23.87 10.44 -12.84
CA THR A 83 24.79 10.16 -11.72
C THR A 83 24.08 9.78 -10.44
N THR A 84 23.12 8.89 -10.53
CA THR A 84 22.35 8.44 -9.35
C THR A 84 22.97 7.20 -8.71
N TYR A 85 22.88 7.08 -7.36
CA TYR A 85 23.44 5.96 -6.59
C TYR A 85 22.53 4.73 -6.54
N SER A 86 21.23 4.87 -6.84
CA SER A 86 20.24 3.77 -6.81
C SER A 86 19.69 3.51 -8.21
N GLY A 87 19.30 2.26 -8.47
CA GLY A 87 18.70 1.90 -9.76
C GLY A 87 17.31 2.52 -9.98
N PRO A 88 16.82 2.54 -11.23
CA PRO A 88 15.57 3.24 -11.59
C PRO A 88 14.35 2.84 -10.77
N TYR A 89 14.22 1.56 -10.42
CA TYR A 89 13.10 1.08 -9.60
C TYR A 89 13.11 1.71 -8.19
N VAL A 90 14.25 1.69 -7.50
CA VAL A 90 14.35 2.25 -6.14
C VAL A 90 14.10 3.76 -6.14
N GLN A 91 14.56 4.45 -7.16
CA GLN A 91 14.31 5.89 -7.32
C GLN A 91 12.83 6.19 -7.46
N GLU A 92 12.12 5.41 -8.28
CA GLU A 92 10.68 5.59 -8.46
C GLU A 92 9.89 5.19 -7.22
N VAL A 93 10.33 4.17 -6.48
CA VAL A 93 9.77 3.82 -5.16
C VAL A 93 9.85 5.01 -4.20
N ILE A 94 11.03 5.64 -4.09
CA ILE A 94 11.24 6.80 -3.21
C ILE A 94 10.38 7.98 -3.67
N ALA A 95 10.38 8.28 -4.97
CA ALA A 95 9.62 9.39 -5.53
C ALA A 95 8.10 9.20 -5.33
N THR A 96 7.62 7.98 -5.49
CA THR A 96 6.20 7.65 -5.29
C THR A 96 5.82 7.75 -3.81
N ALA A 97 6.67 7.23 -2.89
CA ALA A 97 6.43 7.35 -1.45
C ALA A 97 6.29 8.81 -1.01
N LEU A 98 7.23 9.67 -1.43
CA LEU A 98 7.20 11.09 -1.16
C LEU A 98 5.95 11.77 -1.75
N SER A 99 5.64 11.48 -3.01
CA SER A 99 4.50 12.07 -3.72
C SER A 99 3.17 11.76 -3.05
N VAL A 100 2.94 10.51 -2.63
CA VAL A 100 1.70 10.12 -1.94
C VAL A 100 1.66 10.68 -0.52
N GLY A 101 2.78 10.67 0.21
CA GLY A 101 2.89 11.30 1.52
C GLY A 101 2.60 12.81 1.50
N GLU A 102 3.13 13.53 0.50
CA GLU A 102 2.84 14.95 0.29
C GLU A 102 1.39 15.19 -0.13
N SER A 103 0.81 14.32 -0.96
CA SER A 103 -0.61 14.36 -1.32
C SER A 103 -1.49 14.25 -0.08
N ASN A 104 -1.16 13.35 0.86
CA ASN A 104 -1.85 13.25 2.15
C ASN A 104 -1.73 14.55 2.96
N ALA A 105 -0.52 15.10 3.11
CA ALA A 105 -0.29 16.35 3.82
C ALA A 105 -1.00 17.56 3.19
N CYS A 106 -1.25 17.50 1.88
CA CYS A 106 -1.99 18.50 1.10
C CYS A 106 -3.50 18.22 1.03
N MET A 107 -4.02 17.30 1.86
CA MET A 107 -5.45 16.94 1.93
C MET A 107 -6.02 16.40 0.61
N ARG A 108 -5.20 15.73 -0.18
CA ARG A 108 -5.63 15.05 -1.41
C ARG A 108 -6.12 13.63 -1.10
N LYS A 109 -6.77 13.01 -2.07
CA LYS A 109 -7.26 11.64 -1.99
C LYS A 109 -6.10 10.67 -1.86
N ILE A 110 -6.14 9.83 -0.84
CA ILE A 110 -5.20 8.71 -0.59
C ILE A 110 -5.98 7.48 -0.11
N VAL A 111 -5.33 6.33 -0.10
CA VAL A 111 -5.83 5.13 0.55
C VAL A 111 -5.05 4.90 1.85
N ALA A 112 -5.75 4.81 2.96
CA ALA A 112 -5.14 4.42 4.23
C ALA A 112 -4.79 2.92 4.21
N ALA A 113 -3.49 2.58 4.34
CA ALA A 113 -3.03 1.21 4.30
C ALA A 113 -1.78 1.00 5.19
N PRO A 114 -1.95 0.57 6.45
CA PRO A 114 -3.21 0.40 7.19
C PRO A 114 -3.80 1.72 7.69
N THR A 115 -3.02 2.79 7.77
CA THR A 115 -3.42 4.11 8.27
C THR A 115 -3.08 5.21 7.26
N ALA A 116 -3.65 6.40 7.43
CA ALA A 116 -3.35 7.56 6.58
C ALA A 116 -1.87 7.98 6.68
N GLY A 117 -1.25 7.84 7.86
CA GLY A 117 0.17 8.17 8.07
C GLY A 117 1.14 7.28 7.30
N ALA A 118 0.71 6.09 6.89
CA ALA A 118 1.50 5.14 6.11
C ALA A 118 1.02 4.98 4.65
N CYS A 119 0.15 5.85 4.17
CA CYS A 119 -0.51 5.73 2.87
C CYS A 119 0.44 5.65 1.66
N GLY A 120 1.67 6.12 1.81
CA GLY A 120 2.69 6.09 0.75
C GLY A 120 3.40 4.76 0.59
N VAL A 121 3.38 3.86 1.57
CA VAL A 121 4.23 2.66 1.58
C VAL A 121 3.81 1.64 0.51
N LEU A 122 2.56 1.17 0.53
CA LEU A 122 2.09 0.20 -0.47
C LEU A 122 2.10 0.76 -1.90
N PRO A 123 1.58 1.98 -2.17
CA PRO A 123 1.69 2.56 -3.51
C PRO A 123 3.13 2.71 -3.98
N ALA A 124 4.08 3.06 -3.10
CA ALA A 124 5.48 3.22 -3.46
C ALA A 124 6.09 1.94 -4.05
N VAL A 125 5.71 0.78 -3.55
CA VAL A 125 6.21 -0.51 -4.05
C VAL A 125 5.42 -0.98 -5.26
N LEU A 126 4.09 -0.93 -5.21
CA LEU A 126 3.22 -1.55 -6.21
C LEU A 126 3.08 -0.73 -7.49
N VAL A 127 3.00 0.61 -7.38
CA VAL A 127 2.80 1.47 -8.56
C VAL A 127 3.98 1.39 -9.54
N PRO A 128 5.25 1.49 -9.11
CA PRO A 128 6.38 1.33 -10.05
C PRO A 128 6.44 -0.06 -10.69
N VAL A 129 6.15 -1.13 -9.95
CA VAL A 129 6.10 -2.50 -10.50
C VAL A 129 5.07 -2.61 -11.62
N TYR A 130 3.87 -2.07 -11.39
CA TYR A 130 2.79 -2.04 -12.37
C TYR A 130 3.14 -1.19 -13.60
N GLN A 131 3.62 0.04 -13.38
CA GLN A 131 3.96 0.98 -14.46
C GLN A 131 5.13 0.51 -15.32
N MET A 132 6.07 -0.24 -14.75
CA MET A 132 7.16 -0.87 -15.49
C MET A 132 6.74 -2.15 -16.24
N GLY A 133 5.47 -2.53 -16.20
CA GLY A 133 4.94 -3.72 -16.85
C GLY A 133 5.47 -5.03 -16.27
N ARG A 134 5.88 -5.02 -14.98
CA ARG A 134 6.41 -6.20 -14.29
C ARG A 134 5.36 -7.00 -13.56
N ALA A 135 4.15 -6.47 -13.45
CA ALA A 135 2.99 -7.15 -12.90
C ALA A 135 1.72 -6.69 -13.61
N THR A 136 0.80 -7.61 -13.79
CA THR A 136 -0.57 -7.33 -14.23
C THR A 136 -1.41 -6.75 -13.11
N GLU A 137 -2.55 -6.15 -13.43
CA GLU A 137 -3.49 -5.67 -12.41
C GLU A 137 -3.94 -6.79 -11.50
N GLU A 138 -4.20 -7.98 -12.03
CA GLU A 138 -4.61 -9.13 -11.24
C GLU A 138 -3.55 -9.55 -10.21
N GLU A 139 -2.28 -9.58 -10.61
CA GLU A 139 -1.17 -9.85 -9.68
C GLU A 139 -1.04 -8.77 -8.60
N ILE A 140 -1.29 -7.50 -8.93
CA ILE A 140 -1.35 -6.42 -7.94
C ILE A 140 -2.50 -6.63 -6.94
N LEU A 141 -3.69 -7.04 -7.40
CA LEU A 141 -4.81 -7.33 -6.51
C LEU A 141 -4.49 -8.51 -5.57
N GLN A 142 -3.85 -9.57 -6.08
CA GLN A 142 -3.39 -10.70 -5.27
C GLN A 142 -2.35 -10.26 -4.23
N ALA A 143 -1.41 -9.38 -4.59
CA ALA A 143 -0.44 -8.79 -3.68
C ALA A 143 -1.13 -7.94 -2.59
N LEU A 144 -2.16 -7.16 -2.94
CA LEU A 144 -2.93 -6.37 -1.99
C LEU A 144 -3.73 -7.24 -1.00
N TYR A 145 -4.29 -8.38 -1.44
CA TYR A 145 -4.88 -9.35 -0.51
C TYR A 145 -3.82 -9.95 0.41
N THR A 146 -2.64 -10.28 -0.10
CA THR A 146 -1.52 -10.76 0.73
C THR A 146 -1.15 -9.72 1.79
N ALA A 147 -0.94 -8.48 1.39
CA ALA A 147 -0.66 -7.35 2.27
C ALA A 147 -1.77 -7.16 3.32
N SER A 148 -3.04 -7.22 2.90
CA SER A 148 -4.19 -7.10 3.80
C SER A 148 -4.22 -8.18 4.86
N GLY A 149 -3.90 -9.43 4.51
CA GLY A 149 -3.83 -10.54 5.46
C GLY A 149 -2.73 -10.34 6.51
N ILE A 150 -1.55 -9.89 6.09
CA ILE A 150 -0.45 -9.54 7.00
C ILE A 150 -0.87 -8.39 7.92
N GLY A 151 -1.42 -7.32 7.35
CA GLY A 151 -1.91 -6.15 8.10
C GLY A 151 -2.99 -6.49 9.11
N ALA A 152 -3.93 -7.39 8.77
CA ALA A 152 -4.97 -7.87 9.68
C ALA A 152 -4.36 -8.60 10.90
N VAL A 153 -3.41 -9.50 10.69
CA VAL A 153 -2.71 -10.21 11.77
C VAL A 153 -1.94 -9.23 12.67
N VAL A 154 -1.22 -8.25 12.07
CA VAL A 154 -0.51 -7.22 12.85
C VAL A 154 -1.50 -6.39 13.66
N SER A 155 -2.59 -5.94 13.04
CA SER A 155 -3.64 -5.13 13.71
C SER A 155 -4.31 -5.86 14.88
N PHE A 156 -4.45 -7.19 14.77
CA PHE A 156 -4.98 -8.01 15.85
C PHE A 156 -4.02 -8.14 17.05
N ARG A 157 -2.70 -8.17 16.78
CA ARG A 157 -1.67 -8.43 17.79
C ARG A 157 -0.97 -7.20 18.34
N ALA A 158 -1.03 -6.08 17.63
CA ALA A 158 -0.30 -4.87 17.97
C ALA A 158 -1.16 -3.61 17.75
N CYS A 159 -0.77 -2.52 18.38
CA CYS A 159 -1.35 -1.22 18.10
C CYS A 159 -0.79 -0.68 16.77
N ILE A 160 -1.66 -0.39 15.82
CA ILE A 160 -1.31 0.22 14.53
C ILE A 160 -1.59 1.73 14.46
N ALA A 161 -2.18 2.30 15.51
CA ALA A 161 -2.57 3.71 15.54
C ALA A 161 -1.39 4.61 15.91
N GLY A 162 -1.07 5.58 15.05
CA GLY A 162 -0.01 6.55 15.30
C GLY A 162 -0.17 7.34 16.60
N ALA A 163 -1.42 7.62 17.00
CA ALA A 163 -1.73 8.31 18.25
C ALA A 163 -1.27 7.57 19.52
N SER A 164 -1.21 6.24 19.48
CA SER A 164 -0.83 5.39 20.60
C SER A 164 0.56 4.79 20.47
N GLY A 165 0.93 4.33 19.26
CA GLY A 165 2.19 3.64 18.98
C GLY A 165 3.23 4.50 18.25
N GLY A 166 2.90 5.75 17.93
CA GLY A 166 3.76 6.64 17.15
C GLY A 166 3.80 6.26 15.65
N CYS A 167 4.51 7.05 14.87
CA CYS A 167 4.67 6.82 13.41
C CYS A 167 5.25 5.44 13.08
N GLN A 168 6.02 4.84 13.98
CA GLN A 168 6.59 3.50 13.78
C GLN A 168 5.52 2.40 13.78
N ALA A 169 4.43 2.55 14.53
CA ALA A 169 3.33 1.61 14.50
C ALA A 169 2.64 1.61 13.12
N GLU A 170 2.48 2.78 12.51
CA GLU A 170 1.88 2.93 11.19
C GLU A 170 2.82 2.45 10.08
N ILE A 171 4.02 3.04 9.99
CA ILE A 171 4.98 2.76 8.93
C ILE A 171 5.55 1.35 9.06
N GLY A 172 5.85 0.88 10.29
CA GLY A 172 6.32 -0.47 10.53
C GLY A 172 5.32 -1.54 10.10
N THR A 173 4.02 -1.32 10.36
CA THR A 173 2.97 -2.23 9.89
C THR A 173 2.88 -2.20 8.37
N ALA A 174 2.80 -1.03 7.75
CA ALA A 174 2.74 -0.91 6.29
C ALA A 174 3.96 -1.51 5.59
N SER A 175 5.15 -1.43 6.21
CA SER A 175 6.38 -2.03 5.68
C SER A 175 6.43 -3.55 5.84
N ALA A 176 5.67 -4.09 6.79
CA ALA A 176 5.51 -5.54 6.96
C ALA A 176 4.46 -6.13 6.02
N MET A 177 3.52 -5.33 5.59
CA MET A 177 2.47 -5.69 4.62
C MET A 177 3.05 -5.89 3.24
#